data_f679fcf4e60cac6244845cdd6d77a5da
#
_entry.id   f679fcf4e60cac6244845cdd6d77a5da
#
_cell.length_a   1.000
_cell.length_b   1.000
_cell.length_c   1.000
_cell.angle_alpha   90.00
_cell.angle_beta   90.00
_cell.angle_gamma   90.00
#
_symmetry.space_group_name_H-M   'P 1'
#
loop_
_entity.id
_entity.type
_entity.pdbx_description
1 polymer ?
#
loop_
_entity_poly.entity_id
_entity_poly.type
_entity_poly.pdbx_seq_one_letter_code
_entity_poly.pdbx_strand_id
1 'polypeptide(L)'
;MDFVGKRFWFFIISLLVITPGIIFLILAPGLNPGIDFTGGSSMTLRFSNESNINQEQVRDQLFALSYEEATVQNLGENSFFVRTRELDEVAKDALVTNITSSLDEGAENVLQGFDLVSPIVAQETVMNAFWAIIAAAIGIFIYIWWAFRNVPSPLRYGLAAIVALIHDTIIVIGIFAILGELMNMEVNTMFLIALLTVIGYSVNDTIVVFDKIRENVLIHSNRAFPEIVNLSISETISRSLNTSFTLLITLVALILFGGATIREFLFVLLIGVAAGAYSSVAIASQVLVSWDQKSIGIPFRNRTVT
;
A
#
# COMPACT_ATOMS: atom_id res chain seq x y z
N MET A 1 19.85 16.56 -16.88
CA MET A 1 20.03 15.13 -16.53
C MET A 1 19.38 14.29 -17.62
N ASP A 2 19.98 13.17 -18.04
CA ASP A 2 19.34 12.32 -19.06
C ASP A 2 18.55 11.18 -18.38
N PHE A 3 17.26 11.41 -18.18
CA PHE A 3 16.35 10.43 -17.58
C PHE A 3 15.93 9.35 -18.58
N VAL A 4 15.68 9.75 -19.82
CA VAL A 4 15.19 8.85 -20.86
C VAL A 4 16.28 7.88 -21.33
N GLY A 5 17.53 8.32 -21.45
CA GLY A 5 18.66 7.45 -21.77
C GLY A 5 18.93 6.41 -20.69
N LYS A 6 18.59 6.69 -19.43
CA LYS A 6 18.78 5.79 -18.29
C LYS A 6 17.56 4.92 -17.98
N ARG A 7 16.52 4.86 -18.85
CA ARG A 7 15.26 4.15 -18.59
C ARG A 7 15.41 2.68 -18.20
N PHE A 8 16.38 1.97 -18.80
CA PHE A 8 16.60 0.57 -18.46
C PHE A 8 17.10 0.37 -17.03
N TRP A 9 17.88 1.32 -16.49
CA TRP A 9 18.28 1.31 -15.09
C TRP A 9 17.09 1.47 -14.15
N PHE A 10 16.13 2.34 -14.49
CA PHE A 10 14.90 2.47 -13.71
C PHE A 10 14.08 1.18 -13.69
N PHE A 11 13.92 0.52 -14.84
CA PHE A 11 13.23 -0.77 -14.89
C PHE A 11 13.97 -1.87 -14.10
N ILE A 12 15.31 -1.90 -14.13
CA ILE A 12 16.11 -2.85 -13.34
C ILE A 12 15.94 -2.57 -11.84
N ILE A 13 15.98 -1.32 -11.39
CA ILE A 13 15.78 -0.94 -9.99
C ILE A 13 14.38 -1.36 -9.55
N SER A 14 13.34 -1.08 -10.35
CA SER A 14 11.97 -1.50 -10.06
C SER A 14 11.86 -3.01 -9.93
N LEU A 15 12.44 -3.76 -10.86
CA LEU A 15 12.43 -5.22 -10.81
C LEU A 15 13.14 -5.74 -9.55
N LEU A 16 14.25 -5.15 -9.17
CA LEU A 16 15.00 -5.51 -7.97
C LEU A 16 14.21 -5.27 -6.68
N VAL A 17 13.42 -4.18 -6.62
CA VAL A 17 12.57 -3.87 -5.47
C VAL A 17 11.32 -4.76 -5.43
N ILE A 18 10.71 -5.03 -6.58
CA ILE A 18 9.50 -5.84 -6.70
C ILE A 18 9.76 -7.33 -6.45
N THR A 19 10.91 -7.85 -6.93
CA THR A 19 11.20 -9.29 -6.88
C THR A 19 11.15 -9.89 -5.48
N PRO A 20 11.78 -9.31 -4.43
CA PRO A 20 11.66 -9.83 -3.06
C PRO A 20 10.20 -9.88 -2.59
N GLY A 21 9.43 -8.81 -2.84
CA GLY A 21 8.01 -8.75 -2.48
C GLY A 21 7.19 -9.87 -3.12
N ILE A 22 7.39 -10.13 -4.42
CA ILE A 22 6.73 -11.24 -5.13
C ILE A 22 7.16 -12.60 -4.57
N ILE A 23 8.44 -12.77 -4.24
CA ILE A 23 8.94 -14.00 -3.64
C ILE A 23 8.22 -14.27 -2.31
N PHE A 24 8.12 -13.27 -1.44
CA PHE A 24 7.39 -13.41 -0.16
C PHE A 24 5.90 -13.65 -0.34
N LEU A 25 5.27 -13.05 -1.35
CA LEU A 25 3.86 -13.31 -1.66
C LEU A 25 3.58 -14.75 -2.10
N ILE A 26 4.55 -15.42 -2.74
CA ILE A 26 4.38 -16.78 -3.31
C ILE A 26 4.90 -17.87 -2.38
N LEU A 27 6.06 -17.67 -1.74
CA LEU A 27 6.78 -18.72 -1.00
C LEU A 27 6.56 -18.69 0.51
N ALA A 28 6.31 -17.52 1.09
CA ALA A 28 5.97 -17.38 2.51
C ALA A 28 4.45 -17.53 2.70
N PRO A 29 3.91 -17.40 3.93
CA PRO A 29 2.46 -17.38 4.14
C PRO A 29 1.74 -16.26 3.38
N GLY A 30 2.47 -15.40 2.68
CA GLY A 30 1.94 -14.34 1.86
C GLY A 30 1.62 -13.09 2.68
N LEU A 31 0.45 -12.50 2.45
CA LEU A 31 -0.08 -11.43 3.28
C LEU A 31 -0.62 -12.02 4.59
N ASN A 32 -0.52 -11.28 5.68
CA ASN A 32 -1.15 -11.61 6.95
C ASN A 32 -2.53 -10.89 7.03
N PRO A 33 -3.64 -11.54 6.64
CA PRO A 33 -4.93 -10.87 6.61
C PRO A 33 -5.48 -10.70 8.03
N GLY A 34 -5.96 -9.49 8.36
CA GLY A 34 -6.67 -9.19 9.60
C GLY A 34 -8.09 -9.75 9.64
N ILE A 35 -8.76 -9.58 10.78
CA ILE A 35 -10.15 -10.06 10.98
C ILE A 35 -11.14 -9.42 10.00
N ASP A 36 -10.86 -8.26 9.48
CA ASP A 36 -11.68 -7.59 8.46
C ASP A 36 -11.84 -8.42 7.18
N PHE A 37 -10.86 -9.30 6.91
CA PHE A 37 -10.82 -10.14 5.70
C PHE A 37 -10.99 -11.63 5.98
N THR A 38 -10.74 -12.07 7.24
CA THR A 38 -10.87 -13.49 7.64
C THR A 38 -12.12 -13.76 8.47
N GLY A 39 -12.68 -12.73 9.08
CA GLY A 39 -13.61 -12.86 10.19
C GLY A 39 -12.90 -13.24 11.49
N GLY A 40 -13.63 -13.19 12.59
CA GLY A 40 -13.12 -13.51 13.91
C GLY A 40 -13.24 -12.33 14.88
N SER A 41 -12.59 -12.47 16.03
CA SER A 41 -12.54 -11.45 17.08
C SER A 41 -11.11 -10.97 17.30
N SER A 42 -10.94 -9.70 17.56
CA SER A 42 -9.69 -9.14 18.06
C SER A 42 -9.90 -8.40 19.37
N MET A 43 -8.90 -8.45 20.24
CA MET A 43 -8.93 -7.74 21.51
C MET A 43 -7.56 -7.17 21.86
N THR A 44 -7.56 -6.00 22.49
CA THR A 44 -6.36 -5.42 23.08
C THR A 44 -6.42 -5.61 24.58
N LEU A 45 -5.48 -6.40 25.11
CA LEU A 45 -5.33 -6.65 26.55
C LEU A 45 -4.16 -5.81 27.07
N ARG A 46 -4.37 -5.07 28.15
CA ARG A 46 -3.33 -4.31 28.84
C ARG A 46 -3.28 -4.73 30.30
N PHE A 47 -2.15 -5.30 30.70
CA PHE A 47 -1.91 -5.73 32.06
C PHE A 47 -1.21 -4.63 32.87
N SER A 48 -1.14 -4.81 34.20
CA SER A 48 -0.47 -3.85 35.06
C SER A 48 1.02 -3.78 34.75
N ASN A 49 1.64 -2.61 34.96
CA ASN A 49 3.08 -2.45 34.72
C ASN A 49 3.94 -3.22 35.75
N GLU A 50 3.36 -3.71 36.83
CA GLU A 50 4.03 -4.51 37.87
C GLU A 50 4.14 -5.99 37.45
N SER A 51 3.23 -6.48 36.64
CA SER A 51 3.25 -7.82 36.08
C SER A 51 4.14 -7.85 34.83
N ASN A 52 5.32 -8.49 34.97
CA ASN A 52 6.25 -8.63 33.81
C ASN A 52 5.79 -9.76 32.87
N ILE A 53 4.66 -9.54 32.22
CA ILE A 53 4.03 -10.52 31.31
C ILE A 53 4.71 -10.45 29.95
N ASN A 54 5.00 -11.62 29.38
CA ASN A 54 5.51 -11.73 28.02
C ASN A 54 4.48 -12.34 27.05
N GLN A 55 4.73 -12.18 25.76
CA GLN A 55 3.84 -12.65 24.69
C GLN A 55 3.62 -14.17 24.76
N GLU A 56 4.61 -14.94 25.17
CA GLU A 56 4.56 -16.39 25.24
C GLU A 56 3.60 -16.85 26.36
N GLN A 57 3.60 -16.19 27.50
CA GLN A 57 2.67 -16.48 28.60
C GLN A 57 1.21 -16.23 28.20
N VAL A 58 0.94 -15.13 27.49
CA VAL A 58 -0.42 -14.86 26.96
C VAL A 58 -0.84 -15.92 25.97
N ARG A 59 0.05 -16.33 25.06
CA ARG A 59 -0.22 -17.39 24.09
C ARG A 59 -0.46 -18.74 24.75
N ASP A 60 0.33 -19.11 25.75
CA ASP A 60 0.19 -20.39 26.47
C ASP A 60 -1.14 -20.46 27.23
N GLN A 61 -1.60 -19.35 27.80
CA GLN A 61 -2.91 -19.26 28.42
C GLN A 61 -4.06 -19.42 27.43
N LEU A 62 -3.94 -18.79 26.26
CA LEU A 62 -4.92 -18.94 25.17
C LEU A 62 -4.98 -20.41 24.70
N PHE A 63 -3.82 -21.05 24.55
CA PHE A 63 -3.72 -22.46 24.20
C PHE A 63 -4.37 -23.34 25.26
N ALA A 64 -4.12 -23.11 26.54
CA ALA A 64 -4.74 -23.83 27.66
C ALA A 64 -6.27 -23.68 27.69
N LEU A 65 -6.80 -22.56 27.20
CA LEU A 65 -8.23 -22.27 27.06
C LEU A 65 -8.84 -22.78 25.74
N SER A 66 -8.10 -23.61 24.96
CA SER A 66 -8.53 -24.17 23.67
C SER A 66 -8.69 -23.14 22.53
N TYR A 67 -7.90 -22.08 22.56
CA TYR A 67 -7.76 -21.11 21.47
C TYR A 67 -6.40 -21.28 20.76
N GLU A 68 -6.14 -22.47 20.24
CA GLU A 68 -4.87 -22.85 19.60
C GLU A 68 -4.55 -22.01 18.36
N GLU A 69 -5.59 -21.53 17.66
CA GLU A 69 -5.49 -20.69 16.46
C GLU A 69 -5.24 -19.21 16.80
N ALA A 70 -5.27 -18.85 18.09
CA ALA A 70 -5.11 -17.45 18.48
C ALA A 70 -3.71 -16.92 18.19
N THR A 71 -3.65 -15.72 17.64
CA THR A 71 -2.39 -15.00 17.45
C THR A 71 -2.27 -13.91 18.50
N VAL A 72 -1.04 -13.72 19.01
CA VAL A 72 -0.72 -12.70 20.01
C VAL A 72 0.39 -11.82 19.46
N GLN A 73 0.21 -10.51 19.52
CA GLN A 73 1.21 -9.53 19.13
C GLN A 73 1.49 -8.59 20.30
N ASN A 74 2.76 -8.37 20.62
CA ASN A 74 3.16 -7.44 21.66
C ASN A 74 3.14 -6.00 21.12
N LEU A 75 2.34 -5.11 21.74
CA LEU A 75 2.25 -3.69 21.39
C LEU A 75 3.19 -2.80 22.24
N GLY A 76 3.90 -3.39 23.20
CA GLY A 76 4.68 -2.66 24.21
C GLY A 76 3.85 -2.28 25.45
N GLU A 77 4.52 -1.78 26.51
CA GLU A 77 3.86 -1.34 27.76
C GLU A 77 2.88 -2.36 28.37
N ASN A 78 3.25 -3.65 28.41
CA ASN A 78 2.37 -4.76 28.83
C ASN A 78 1.02 -4.83 28.10
N SER A 79 0.99 -4.38 26.84
CA SER A 79 -0.19 -4.42 26.00
C SER A 79 -0.03 -5.47 24.92
N PHE A 80 -1.06 -6.30 24.72
CA PHE A 80 -1.05 -7.41 23.77
C PHE A 80 -2.29 -7.32 22.91
N PHE A 81 -2.08 -7.43 21.59
CA PHE A 81 -3.16 -7.59 20.63
C PHE A 81 -3.36 -9.09 20.38
N VAL A 82 -4.57 -9.56 20.67
CA VAL A 82 -4.97 -10.96 20.53
C VAL A 82 -6.03 -11.06 19.47
N ARG A 83 -5.84 -11.98 18.54
CA ARG A 83 -6.83 -12.32 17.51
C ARG A 83 -7.20 -13.80 17.63
N THR A 84 -8.49 -14.12 17.51
CA THR A 84 -9.03 -15.46 17.64
C THR A 84 -10.28 -15.64 16.78
N ARG A 85 -10.86 -16.84 16.79
CA ARG A 85 -12.17 -17.10 16.19
C ARG A 85 -13.24 -16.17 16.75
N GLU A 86 -14.39 -16.14 16.11
CA GLU A 86 -15.55 -15.36 16.54
C GLU A 86 -15.94 -15.70 17.98
N LEU A 87 -16.04 -14.68 18.84
CA LEU A 87 -16.42 -14.77 20.23
C LEU A 87 -17.74 -14.00 20.44
N ASP A 88 -18.71 -14.64 21.06
CA ASP A 88 -19.85 -13.95 21.61
C ASP A 88 -19.50 -13.20 22.91
N GLU A 89 -20.41 -12.40 23.43
CA GLU A 89 -20.21 -11.62 24.67
C GLU A 89 -19.82 -12.53 25.86
N VAL A 90 -20.43 -13.70 25.99
CA VAL A 90 -20.18 -14.63 27.09
C VAL A 90 -18.81 -15.25 27.01
N ALA A 91 -18.43 -15.70 25.82
CA ALA A 91 -17.10 -16.30 25.58
C ALA A 91 -15.98 -15.26 25.72
N LYS A 92 -16.22 -14.02 25.26
CA LYS A 92 -15.29 -12.90 25.43
C LYS A 92 -15.05 -12.63 26.92
N ASP A 93 -16.12 -12.46 27.72
CA ASP A 93 -16.00 -12.13 29.15
C ASP A 93 -15.34 -13.27 29.93
N ALA A 94 -15.68 -14.52 29.60
CA ALA A 94 -15.04 -15.70 30.17
C ALA A 94 -13.55 -15.76 29.84
N LEU A 95 -13.18 -15.49 28.58
CA LEU A 95 -11.78 -15.50 28.12
C LEU A 95 -10.96 -14.41 28.85
N VAL A 96 -11.45 -13.18 28.86
CA VAL A 96 -10.78 -12.05 29.54
C VAL A 96 -10.62 -12.33 31.03
N THR A 97 -11.67 -12.81 31.70
CA THR A 97 -11.62 -13.16 33.12
C THR A 97 -10.59 -14.25 33.42
N ASN A 98 -10.58 -15.34 32.63
CA ASN A 98 -9.64 -16.43 32.82
C ASN A 98 -8.18 -16.01 32.59
N ILE A 99 -7.90 -15.22 31.55
CA ILE A 99 -6.55 -14.71 31.28
C ILE A 99 -6.11 -13.77 32.38
N THR A 100 -6.97 -12.85 32.82
CA THR A 100 -6.67 -11.89 33.87
C THR A 100 -6.37 -12.60 35.18
N SER A 101 -7.23 -13.54 35.61
CA SER A 101 -7.03 -14.28 36.85
C SER A 101 -5.77 -15.16 36.85
N SER A 102 -5.31 -15.60 35.66
CA SER A 102 -4.13 -16.46 35.53
C SER A 102 -2.81 -15.69 35.46
N LEU A 103 -2.81 -14.50 34.85
CA LEU A 103 -1.60 -13.73 34.52
C LEU A 103 -1.41 -12.50 35.42
N ASP A 104 -2.50 -11.87 35.86
CA ASP A 104 -2.46 -10.62 36.62
C ASP A 104 -3.66 -10.56 37.58
N GLU A 105 -3.62 -11.39 38.64
CA GLU A 105 -4.71 -11.53 39.62
C GLU A 105 -4.99 -10.19 40.30
N GLY A 106 -6.22 -9.67 40.07
CA GLY A 106 -6.64 -8.38 40.64
C GLY A 106 -6.45 -7.18 39.72
N ALA A 107 -5.95 -7.36 38.50
CA ALA A 107 -5.89 -6.27 37.53
C ALA A 107 -7.31 -5.87 37.10
N GLU A 108 -7.56 -4.56 37.08
CA GLU A 108 -8.81 -3.96 36.62
C GLU A 108 -8.64 -3.43 35.18
N ASN A 109 -9.73 -3.50 34.38
CA ASN A 109 -9.78 -2.94 33.04
C ASN A 109 -8.71 -3.47 32.07
N VAL A 110 -8.42 -4.78 32.11
CA VAL A 110 -7.43 -5.42 31.23
C VAL A 110 -7.85 -5.31 29.75
N LEU A 111 -9.13 -5.41 29.43
CA LEU A 111 -9.64 -5.27 28.08
C LEU A 111 -9.75 -3.78 27.71
N GLN A 112 -8.91 -3.35 26.75
CA GLN A 112 -8.91 -1.96 26.24
C GLN A 112 -9.71 -1.78 24.95
N GLY A 113 -9.87 -2.81 24.15
CA GLY A 113 -10.63 -2.79 22.91
C GLY A 113 -11.04 -4.19 22.49
N PHE A 114 -12.20 -4.30 21.86
CA PHE A 114 -12.74 -5.54 21.32
C PHE A 114 -13.46 -5.24 20.00
N ASP A 115 -13.06 -5.96 18.96
CA ASP A 115 -13.69 -5.90 17.64
C ASP A 115 -14.12 -7.31 17.23
N LEU A 116 -15.29 -7.39 16.60
CA LEU A 116 -15.88 -8.63 16.09
C LEU A 116 -16.30 -8.43 14.64
N VAL A 117 -15.80 -9.28 13.77
CA VAL A 117 -16.19 -9.31 12.36
C VAL A 117 -16.72 -10.68 12.00
N SER A 118 -17.97 -10.76 11.57
CA SER A 118 -18.52 -12.03 11.13
C SER A 118 -17.89 -12.47 9.79
N PRO A 119 -17.76 -13.77 9.50
CA PRO A 119 -17.20 -14.25 8.24
C PRO A 119 -17.93 -13.75 6.99
N ILE A 120 -19.24 -13.48 7.09
CA ILE A 120 -20.04 -12.93 5.98
C ILE A 120 -19.59 -11.51 5.67
N VAL A 121 -19.45 -10.66 6.69
CA VAL A 121 -18.98 -9.27 6.54
C VAL A 121 -17.55 -9.23 6.01
N ALA A 122 -16.68 -10.13 6.50
CA ALA A 122 -15.31 -10.25 6.02
C ALA A 122 -15.27 -10.58 4.51
N GLN A 123 -16.06 -11.54 4.05
CA GLN A 123 -16.15 -11.89 2.63
C GLN A 123 -16.68 -10.73 1.78
N GLU A 124 -17.69 -10.00 2.26
CA GLU A 124 -18.21 -8.81 1.57
C GLU A 124 -17.14 -7.72 1.50
N THR A 125 -16.35 -7.53 2.57
CA THR A 125 -15.26 -6.55 2.61
C THR A 125 -14.19 -6.86 1.56
N VAL A 126 -13.76 -8.12 1.45
CA VAL A 126 -12.80 -8.54 0.40
C VAL A 126 -13.33 -8.25 -1.00
N MET A 127 -14.60 -8.59 -1.25
CA MET A 127 -15.22 -8.38 -2.57
C MET A 127 -15.36 -6.89 -2.89
N ASN A 128 -15.79 -6.09 -1.91
CA ASN A 128 -15.92 -4.64 -2.06
C ASN A 128 -14.55 -3.97 -2.27
N ALA A 129 -13.50 -4.42 -1.58
CA ALA A 129 -12.12 -3.99 -1.77
C ALA A 129 -11.64 -4.22 -3.21
N PHE A 130 -11.87 -5.41 -3.74
CA PHE A 130 -11.52 -5.74 -5.11
C PHE A 130 -12.22 -4.84 -6.14
N TRP A 131 -13.53 -4.65 -5.98
CA TRP A 131 -14.29 -3.78 -6.87
C TRP A 131 -13.92 -2.30 -6.74
N ALA A 132 -13.58 -1.83 -5.53
CA ALA A 132 -13.11 -0.46 -5.32
C ALA A 132 -11.80 -0.18 -6.06
N ILE A 133 -10.82 -1.08 -6.01
CA ILE A 133 -9.55 -0.95 -6.74
C ILE A 133 -9.79 -0.93 -8.25
N ILE A 134 -10.63 -1.82 -8.77
CA ILE A 134 -10.96 -1.86 -10.21
C ILE A 134 -11.67 -0.58 -10.63
N ALA A 135 -12.66 -0.13 -9.86
CA ALA A 135 -13.40 1.10 -10.16
C ALA A 135 -12.48 2.32 -10.16
N ALA A 136 -11.56 2.42 -9.19
CA ALA A 136 -10.55 3.47 -9.14
C ALA A 136 -9.65 3.43 -10.39
N ALA A 137 -9.12 2.25 -10.77
CA ALA A 137 -8.27 2.10 -11.95
C ALA A 137 -8.99 2.50 -13.24
N ILE A 138 -10.24 2.06 -13.42
CA ILE A 138 -11.07 2.42 -14.58
C ILE A 138 -11.35 3.93 -14.59
N GLY A 139 -11.75 4.51 -13.46
CA GLY A 139 -12.02 5.94 -13.35
C GLY A 139 -10.79 6.78 -13.69
N ILE A 140 -9.61 6.41 -13.18
CA ILE A 140 -8.34 7.05 -13.48
C ILE A 140 -7.99 6.94 -14.97
N PHE A 141 -8.14 5.75 -15.55
CA PHE A 141 -7.89 5.53 -16.96
C PHE A 141 -8.77 6.42 -17.85
N ILE A 142 -10.08 6.45 -17.59
CA ILE A 142 -11.05 7.25 -18.32
C ILE A 142 -10.73 8.75 -18.16
N TYR A 143 -10.42 9.19 -16.93
CA TYR A 143 -10.07 10.57 -16.64
C TYR A 143 -8.83 11.02 -17.43
N ILE A 144 -7.75 10.24 -17.39
CA ILE A 144 -6.51 10.57 -18.11
C ILE A 144 -6.74 10.52 -19.62
N TRP A 145 -7.41 9.51 -20.12
CA TRP A 145 -7.75 9.42 -21.56
C TRP A 145 -8.53 10.66 -22.03
N TRP A 146 -9.52 11.09 -21.27
CA TRP A 146 -10.31 12.28 -21.58
C TRP A 146 -9.51 13.57 -21.43
N ALA A 147 -8.71 13.74 -20.37
CA ALA A 147 -7.91 14.92 -20.09
C ALA A 147 -6.84 15.14 -21.18
N PHE A 148 -6.28 14.05 -21.71
CA PHE A 148 -5.24 14.08 -22.74
C PHE A 148 -5.73 13.87 -24.18
N ARG A 149 -7.04 14.02 -24.44
CA ARG A 149 -7.62 13.82 -25.77
C ARG A 149 -7.05 14.70 -26.88
N ASN A 150 -6.44 15.82 -26.56
CA ASN A 150 -5.88 16.79 -27.50
C ASN A 150 -4.41 16.49 -27.89
N VAL A 151 -3.78 15.44 -27.34
CA VAL A 151 -2.44 15.02 -27.73
C VAL A 151 -2.47 13.78 -28.61
N PRO A 152 -1.43 13.53 -29.41
CA PRO A 152 -1.34 12.29 -30.20
C PRO A 152 -1.41 11.04 -29.32
N SER A 153 -2.29 10.11 -29.65
CA SER A 153 -2.43 8.81 -28.98
C SER A 153 -2.76 8.88 -27.46
N PRO A 154 -3.87 9.51 -27.05
CA PRO A 154 -4.21 9.74 -25.63
C PRO A 154 -4.35 8.44 -24.83
N LEU A 155 -4.72 7.33 -25.46
CA LEU A 155 -4.78 6.01 -24.81
C LEU A 155 -3.45 5.57 -24.21
N ARG A 156 -2.31 5.97 -24.79
CA ARG A 156 -0.98 5.61 -24.29
C ARG A 156 -0.70 6.25 -22.92
N TYR A 157 -1.17 7.48 -22.70
CA TYR A 157 -1.05 8.18 -21.43
C TYR A 157 -1.85 7.46 -20.35
N GLY A 158 -3.11 7.11 -20.63
CA GLY A 158 -3.94 6.34 -19.70
C GLY A 158 -3.33 4.99 -19.35
N LEU A 159 -2.88 4.23 -20.36
CA LEU A 159 -2.27 2.92 -20.13
C LEU A 159 -0.92 3.02 -19.39
N ALA A 160 -0.08 4.02 -19.70
CA ALA A 160 1.18 4.23 -18.98
C ALA A 160 0.96 4.58 -17.51
N ALA A 161 -0.08 5.37 -17.20
CA ALA A 161 -0.48 5.65 -15.82
C ALA A 161 -0.98 4.38 -15.10
N ILE A 162 -1.77 3.52 -15.76
CA ILE A 162 -2.21 2.26 -15.17
C ILE A 162 -1.03 1.31 -14.90
N VAL A 163 -0.03 1.25 -15.79
CA VAL A 163 1.19 0.47 -15.56
C VAL A 163 1.93 0.96 -14.32
N ALA A 164 2.08 2.29 -14.16
CA ALA A 164 2.70 2.87 -12.96
C ALA A 164 1.88 2.58 -11.68
N LEU A 165 0.55 2.66 -11.75
CA LEU A 165 -0.34 2.35 -10.65
C LEU A 165 -0.22 0.87 -10.22
N ILE A 166 -0.18 -0.06 -11.16
CA ILE A 166 0.03 -1.49 -10.88
C ILE A 166 1.41 -1.71 -10.24
N HIS A 167 2.44 -1.06 -10.76
CA HIS A 167 3.78 -1.10 -10.20
C HIS A 167 3.80 -0.67 -8.72
N ASP A 168 3.19 0.48 -8.39
CA ASP A 168 3.17 1.02 -7.04
C ASP A 168 2.37 0.12 -6.10
N THR A 169 1.23 -0.39 -6.57
CA THR A 169 0.40 -1.34 -5.83
C THR A 169 1.18 -2.62 -5.51
N ILE A 170 1.91 -3.18 -6.48
CA ILE A 170 2.74 -4.38 -6.27
C ILE A 170 3.87 -4.11 -5.27
N ILE A 171 4.51 -2.94 -5.31
CA ILE A 171 5.52 -2.56 -4.32
C ILE A 171 4.92 -2.52 -2.91
N VAL A 172 3.79 -1.84 -2.72
CA VAL A 172 3.14 -1.74 -1.41
C VAL A 172 2.75 -3.11 -0.88
N ILE A 173 2.05 -3.92 -1.69
CA ILE A 173 1.62 -5.27 -1.31
C ILE A 173 2.83 -6.17 -1.04
N GLY A 174 3.86 -6.12 -1.88
CA GLY A 174 5.07 -6.92 -1.73
C GLY A 174 5.87 -6.58 -0.46
N ILE A 175 6.02 -5.29 -0.13
CA ILE A 175 6.68 -4.87 1.10
C ILE A 175 5.83 -5.27 2.33
N PHE A 176 4.50 -5.17 2.24
CA PHE A 176 3.63 -5.62 3.34
C PHE A 176 3.66 -7.13 3.54
N ALA A 177 3.85 -7.94 2.50
CA ALA A 177 4.09 -9.38 2.67
C ALA A 177 5.39 -9.64 3.46
N ILE A 178 6.46 -8.88 3.19
CA ILE A 178 7.72 -8.97 3.94
C ILE A 178 7.52 -8.50 5.40
N LEU A 179 6.84 -7.37 5.61
CA LEU A 179 6.58 -6.83 6.95
C LEU A 179 5.60 -7.72 7.75
N GLY A 180 4.66 -8.38 7.08
CA GLY A 180 3.78 -9.37 7.69
C GLY A 180 4.55 -10.53 8.31
N GLU A 181 5.55 -11.06 7.58
CA GLU A 181 6.40 -12.14 8.07
C GLU A 181 7.37 -11.69 9.17
N LEU A 182 8.01 -10.51 9.00
CA LEU A 182 9.06 -10.05 9.91
C LEU A 182 8.53 -9.35 11.16
N MET A 183 7.41 -8.65 11.07
CA MET A 183 6.87 -7.75 12.10
C MET A 183 5.43 -8.08 12.47
N ASN A 184 4.85 -9.14 11.92
CA ASN A 184 3.44 -9.52 12.09
C ASN A 184 2.45 -8.39 11.72
N MET A 185 2.81 -7.53 10.77
CA MET A 185 1.90 -6.50 10.27
C MET A 185 0.73 -7.14 9.52
N GLU A 186 -0.47 -6.64 9.79
CA GLU A 186 -1.70 -7.19 9.21
C GLU A 186 -2.20 -6.34 8.04
N VAL A 187 -2.81 -7.01 7.09
CA VAL A 187 -3.61 -6.36 6.04
C VAL A 187 -5.06 -6.31 6.54
N ASN A 188 -5.53 -5.12 6.83
CA ASN A 188 -6.86 -4.82 7.37
C ASN A 188 -7.56 -3.74 6.53
N THR A 189 -8.74 -3.29 6.95
CA THR A 189 -9.48 -2.22 6.25
C THR A 189 -8.67 -0.91 6.19
N MET A 190 -7.87 -0.59 7.21
CA MET A 190 -7.01 0.59 7.21
C MET A 190 -5.91 0.49 6.15
N PHE A 191 -5.34 -0.70 5.94
CA PHE A 191 -4.42 -0.96 4.81
C PHE A 191 -5.09 -0.66 3.47
N LEU A 192 -6.33 -1.12 3.26
CA LEU A 192 -7.06 -0.89 2.02
C LEU A 192 -7.33 0.59 1.78
N ILE A 193 -7.77 1.33 2.81
CA ILE A 193 -8.01 2.78 2.73
C ILE A 193 -6.71 3.50 2.36
N ALA A 194 -5.60 3.13 3.00
CA ALA A 194 -4.28 3.69 2.68
C ALA A 194 -3.86 3.36 1.24
N LEU A 195 -4.06 2.13 0.77
CA LEU A 195 -3.73 1.71 -0.59
C LEU A 195 -4.51 2.50 -1.64
N LEU A 196 -5.82 2.70 -1.45
CA LEU A 196 -6.64 3.52 -2.33
C LEU A 196 -6.20 4.99 -2.31
N THR A 197 -5.80 5.50 -1.14
CA THR A 197 -5.24 6.85 -1.00
C THR A 197 -3.91 6.99 -1.76
N VAL A 198 -3.02 6.00 -1.67
CA VAL A 198 -1.76 5.94 -2.42
C VAL A 198 -2.01 5.93 -3.93
N ILE A 199 -2.98 5.14 -4.40
CA ILE A 199 -3.40 5.09 -5.79
C ILE A 199 -3.76 6.50 -6.29
N GLY A 200 -4.58 7.23 -5.54
CA GLY A 200 -4.97 8.60 -5.86
C GLY A 200 -3.78 9.57 -5.85
N TYR A 201 -2.91 9.46 -4.85
CA TYR A 201 -1.73 10.32 -4.73
C TYR A 201 -0.70 10.08 -5.84
N SER A 202 -0.37 8.83 -6.13
CA SER A 202 0.59 8.47 -7.19
C SER A 202 0.16 8.97 -8.57
N VAL A 203 -1.14 8.82 -8.87
CA VAL A 203 -1.70 9.31 -10.14
C VAL A 203 -1.61 10.82 -10.24
N ASN A 204 -1.83 11.57 -9.15
CA ASN A 204 -1.70 13.02 -9.17
C ASN A 204 -0.30 13.48 -9.60
N ASP A 205 0.75 12.83 -9.10
CA ASP A 205 2.14 13.15 -9.48
C ASP A 205 2.43 12.77 -10.96
N THR A 206 1.91 11.63 -11.40
CA THR A 206 1.97 11.20 -12.82
C THR A 206 1.28 12.20 -13.75
N ILE A 207 0.12 12.74 -13.36
CA ILE A 207 -0.61 13.76 -14.12
C ILE A 207 0.21 15.05 -14.25
N VAL A 208 0.91 15.48 -13.21
CA VAL A 208 1.78 16.68 -13.27
C VAL A 208 2.86 16.52 -14.33
N VAL A 209 3.53 15.38 -14.38
CA VAL A 209 4.55 15.09 -15.40
C VAL A 209 3.93 15.00 -16.80
N PHE A 210 2.81 14.30 -16.93
CA PHE A 210 2.13 14.13 -18.21
C PHE A 210 1.56 15.44 -18.77
N ASP A 211 1.04 16.32 -17.91
CA ASP A 211 0.56 17.63 -18.32
C ASP A 211 1.69 18.48 -18.88
N LYS A 212 2.88 18.40 -18.26
CA LYS A 212 4.07 19.08 -18.77
C LYS A 212 4.56 18.47 -20.10
N ILE A 213 4.48 17.15 -20.24
CA ILE A 213 4.76 16.49 -21.53
C ILE A 213 3.78 17.00 -22.61
N ARG A 214 2.48 17.09 -22.27
CA ARG A 214 1.43 17.60 -23.17
C ARG A 214 1.74 19.03 -23.63
N GLU A 215 2.08 19.90 -22.69
CA GLU A 215 2.45 21.29 -22.97
C GLU A 215 3.65 21.36 -23.93
N ASN A 216 4.72 20.64 -23.61
CA ASN A 216 5.95 20.63 -24.37
C ASN A 216 5.83 19.99 -25.75
N VAL A 217 4.95 18.99 -25.93
CA VAL A 217 4.63 18.41 -27.24
C VAL A 217 3.99 19.46 -28.17
N LEU A 218 3.14 20.33 -27.64
CA LEU A 218 2.48 21.37 -28.41
C LEU A 218 3.43 22.53 -28.76
N ILE A 219 4.35 22.89 -27.85
CA ILE A 219 5.30 23.99 -28.03
C ILE A 219 6.49 23.59 -28.90
N HIS A 220 7.02 22.38 -28.71
CA HIS A 220 8.27 21.91 -29.32
C HIS A 220 8.00 20.82 -30.38
N SER A 221 7.09 21.05 -31.31
CA SER A 221 6.69 20.09 -32.33
C SER A 221 7.85 19.55 -33.22
N ASN A 222 8.98 20.28 -33.28
CA ASN A 222 10.16 19.92 -34.07
C ASN A 222 11.16 18.99 -33.33
N ARG A 223 10.95 18.72 -32.03
CA ARG A 223 11.84 17.85 -31.26
C ARG A 223 11.33 16.40 -31.28
N ALA A 224 12.26 15.46 -31.13
CA ALA A 224 11.90 14.05 -30.95
C ALA A 224 11.17 13.85 -29.61
N PHE A 225 10.15 12.99 -29.59
CA PHE A 225 9.33 12.75 -28.38
C PHE A 225 10.16 12.38 -27.13
N PRO A 226 11.23 11.55 -27.19
CA PRO A 226 12.08 11.27 -26.04
C PRO A 226 12.78 12.52 -25.45
N GLU A 227 13.14 13.49 -26.30
CA GLU A 227 13.75 14.73 -25.87
C GLU A 227 12.74 15.62 -25.14
N ILE A 228 11.48 15.65 -25.65
CA ILE A 228 10.37 16.37 -25.03
C ILE A 228 10.08 15.79 -23.65
N VAL A 229 10.00 14.46 -23.53
CA VAL A 229 9.77 13.80 -22.24
C VAL A 229 10.90 14.08 -21.26
N ASN A 230 12.15 14.02 -21.70
CA ASN A 230 13.31 14.32 -20.86
C ASN A 230 13.31 15.78 -20.36
N LEU A 231 12.94 16.73 -21.22
CA LEU A 231 12.78 18.15 -20.88
C LEU A 231 11.66 18.29 -19.82
N SER A 232 10.50 17.70 -20.06
CA SER A 232 9.33 17.80 -19.18
C SER A 232 9.60 17.24 -17.78
N ILE A 233 10.29 16.11 -17.69
CA ILE A 233 10.74 15.55 -16.42
C ILE A 233 11.68 16.54 -15.71
N SER A 234 12.65 17.10 -16.44
CA SER A 234 13.61 18.05 -15.85
C SER A 234 12.96 19.31 -15.28
N GLU A 235 11.84 19.74 -15.88
CA GLU A 235 11.08 20.92 -15.47
C GLU A 235 10.13 20.63 -14.28
N THR A 236 9.69 19.39 -14.10
CA THR A 236 8.72 19.02 -13.07
C THR A 236 9.32 18.33 -11.85
N ILE A 237 10.48 17.68 -11.98
CA ILE A 237 11.06 16.82 -10.95
C ILE A 237 11.27 17.52 -9.62
N SER A 238 11.71 18.76 -9.62
CA SER A 238 11.91 19.54 -8.40
C SER A 238 10.62 19.75 -7.62
N ARG A 239 9.51 19.99 -8.34
CA ARG A 239 8.18 20.15 -7.74
C ARG A 239 7.68 18.82 -7.17
N SER A 240 7.74 17.74 -7.96
CA SER A 240 7.33 16.40 -7.52
C SER A 240 8.12 15.93 -6.30
N LEU A 241 9.43 16.10 -6.29
CA LEU A 241 10.26 15.73 -5.15
C LEU A 241 9.93 16.56 -3.90
N ASN A 242 9.72 17.87 -4.03
CA ASN A 242 9.40 18.73 -2.89
C ASN A 242 8.05 18.37 -2.26
N THR A 243 7.02 18.12 -3.08
CA THR A 243 5.69 17.70 -2.58
C THR A 243 5.74 16.34 -1.90
N SER A 244 6.39 15.36 -2.49
CA SER A 244 6.53 14.04 -1.90
C SER A 244 7.39 14.07 -0.64
N PHE A 245 8.49 14.82 -0.63
CA PHE A 245 9.39 14.93 0.51
C PHE A 245 8.71 15.59 1.74
N THR A 246 7.93 16.65 1.55
CA THR A 246 7.17 17.27 2.64
C THR A 246 6.15 16.29 3.25
N LEU A 247 5.47 15.51 2.42
CA LEU A 247 4.54 14.49 2.91
C LEU A 247 5.27 13.34 3.62
N LEU A 248 6.39 12.86 3.07
CA LEU A 248 7.18 11.81 3.70
C LEU A 248 7.70 12.22 5.09
N ILE A 249 8.18 13.46 5.27
CA ILE A 249 8.58 13.98 6.57
C ILE A 249 7.40 13.96 7.56
N THR A 250 6.23 14.41 7.12
CA THR A 250 5.01 14.41 7.96
C THR A 250 4.62 12.98 8.36
N LEU A 251 4.65 12.02 7.43
CA LEU A 251 4.34 10.63 7.70
C LEU A 251 5.35 10.00 8.69
N VAL A 252 6.64 10.27 8.52
CA VAL A 252 7.68 9.83 9.45
C VAL A 252 7.45 10.41 10.84
N ALA A 253 7.13 11.69 10.95
CA ALA A 253 6.80 12.31 12.24
C ALA A 253 5.58 11.63 12.90
N LEU A 254 4.54 11.32 12.11
CA LEU A 254 3.36 10.62 12.61
C LEU A 254 3.68 9.16 13.02
N ILE A 255 4.59 8.48 12.34
CA ILE A 255 5.03 7.12 12.72
C ILE A 255 5.79 7.15 14.04
N LEU A 256 6.63 8.18 14.26
CA LEU A 256 7.45 8.30 15.47
C LEU A 256 6.64 8.75 16.70
N PHE A 257 5.69 9.64 16.53
CA PHE A 257 4.94 10.29 17.62
C PHE A 257 3.45 9.91 17.64
N GLY A 258 2.96 9.19 16.66
CA GLY A 258 1.56 8.75 16.56
C GLY A 258 1.28 7.48 17.36
N GLY A 259 -0.01 7.16 17.51
CA GLY A 259 -0.47 5.96 18.20
C GLY A 259 -0.22 4.68 17.40
N ALA A 260 -0.16 3.55 18.12
CA ALA A 260 0.04 2.22 17.50
C ALA A 260 -1.06 1.85 16.50
N THR A 261 -2.31 2.27 16.76
CA THR A 261 -3.49 1.93 15.96
C THR A 261 -3.41 2.37 14.49
N ILE A 262 -2.75 3.51 14.21
CA ILE A 262 -2.64 4.05 12.84
C ILE A 262 -1.31 3.70 12.18
N ARG A 263 -0.42 2.97 12.86
CA ARG A 263 0.94 2.73 12.40
C ARG A 263 0.99 1.98 11.07
N GLU A 264 0.22 0.93 10.91
CA GLU A 264 0.16 0.15 9.67
C GLU A 264 -0.35 1.01 8.49
N PHE A 265 -1.41 1.78 8.70
CA PHE A 265 -1.91 2.76 7.74
C PHE A 265 -0.81 3.74 7.29
N LEU A 266 -0.03 4.28 8.24
CA LEU A 266 1.05 5.23 7.95
C LEU A 266 2.21 4.57 7.18
N PHE A 267 2.54 3.30 7.45
CA PHE A 267 3.54 2.56 6.69
C PHE A 267 3.11 2.35 5.22
N VAL A 268 1.85 2.01 4.99
CA VAL A 268 1.30 1.91 3.62
C VAL A 268 1.46 3.22 2.88
N LEU A 269 1.06 4.34 3.51
CA LEU A 269 1.20 5.67 2.93
C LEU A 269 2.65 6.04 2.66
N LEU A 270 3.55 5.77 3.62
CA LEU A 270 4.98 6.08 3.48
C LEU A 270 5.60 5.36 2.27
N ILE A 271 5.38 4.06 2.18
CA ILE A 271 5.88 3.21 1.09
C ILE A 271 5.25 3.64 -0.24
N GLY A 272 3.94 3.82 -0.24
CA GLY A 272 3.20 4.15 -1.45
C GLY A 272 3.53 5.53 -2.01
N VAL A 273 3.69 6.55 -1.15
CA VAL A 273 4.11 7.90 -1.58
C VAL A 273 5.53 7.87 -2.13
N ALA A 274 6.45 7.14 -1.50
CA ALA A 274 7.82 6.98 -2.02
C ALA A 274 7.84 6.24 -3.38
N ALA A 275 7.05 5.17 -3.52
CA ALA A 275 6.90 4.44 -4.77
C ALA A 275 6.29 5.33 -5.87
N GLY A 276 5.22 6.08 -5.58
CA GLY A 276 4.54 6.97 -6.54
C GLY A 276 5.41 8.14 -7.02
N ALA A 277 6.20 8.74 -6.11
CA ALA A 277 7.17 9.77 -6.48
C ALA A 277 8.23 9.24 -7.46
N TYR A 278 8.66 7.99 -7.28
CA TYR A 278 9.58 7.34 -8.19
C TYR A 278 8.90 6.95 -9.51
N SER A 279 7.73 6.31 -9.45
CA SER A 279 7.10 5.69 -10.61
C SER A 279 6.60 6.69 -11.65
N SER A 280 6.22 7.90 -11.26
CA SER A 280 5.81 8.97 -12.18
C SER A 280 6.91 9.31 -13.19
N VAL A 281 8.16 9.36 -12.75
CA VAL A 281 9.34 9.65 -13.56
C VAL A 281 9.95 8.38 -14.17
N ALA A 282 10.10 7.34 -13.36
CA ALA A 282 10.88 6.15 -13.70
C ALA A 282 10.07 5.08 -14.45
N ILE A 283 8.74 5.06 -14.30
CA ILE A 283 7.87 4.06 -14.92
C ILE A 283 6.93 4.71 -15.92
N ALA A 284 5.99 5.55 -15.47
CA ALA A 284 4.96 6.11 -16.34
C ALA A 284 5.55 6.82 -17.58
N SER A 285 6.48 7.74 -17.35
CA SER A 285 7.12 8.51 -18.43
C SER A 285 7.99 7.62 -19.33
N GLN A 286 8.70 6.64 -18.76
CA GLN A 286 9.59 5.75 -19.52
C GLN A 286 8.81 4.70 -20.34
N VAL A 287 7.69 4.20 -19.82
CA VAL A 287 6.76 3.35 -20.57
C VAL A 287 6.20 4.10 -21.77
N LEU A 288 5.82 5.38 -21.59
CA LEU A 288 5.30 6.21 -22.67
C LEU A 288 6.34 6.38 -23.79
N VAL A 289 7.61 6.66 -23.46
CA VAL A 289 8.72 6.75 -24.42
C VAL A 289 8.99 5.41 -25.10
N SER A 290 9.04 4.32 -24.33
CA SER A 290 9.33 2.98 -24.85
C SER A 290 8.25 2.54 -25.85
N TRP A 291 7.03 2.96 -25.60
CA TRP A 291 5.90 2.71 -26.50
C TRP A 291 5.97 3.53 -27.80
N ASP A 292 6.38 4.80 -27.71
CA ASP A 292 6.58 5.64 -28.90
C ASP A 292 7.67 5.09 -29.80
N GLN A 293 8.78 4.65 -29.23
CA GLN A 293 9.91 4.05 -29.96
C GLN A 293 9.67 2.61 -30.43
N LYS A 294 8.47 2.01 -30.24
CA LYS A 294 8.16 0.61 -30.52
C LYS A 294 9.07 -0.42 -29.85
N SER A 295 9.77 -0.03 -28.80
CA SER A 295 10.63 -0.94 -28.05
C SER A 295 9.82 -1.88 -27.11
N ILE A 296 8.54 -1.59 -26.91
CA ILE A 296 7.54 -2.51 -26.34
C ILE A 296 6.61 -2.90 -27.50
N GLY A 297 6.68 -4.14 -27.95
CA GLY A 297 6.13 -4.70 -29.19
C GLY A 297 4.61 -4.68 -29.40
N ILE A 298 3.93 -3.59 -29.07
CA ILE A 298 2.49 -3.41 -29.36
C ILE A 298 2.36 -2.51 -30.58
N PRO A 299 1.90 -3.01 -31.73
CA PRO A 299 1.81 -2.23 -32.97
C PRO A 299 0.59 -1.31 -32.94
N PHE A 300 0.74 -0.07 -32.52
CA PHE A 300 -0.22 0.98 -32.88
C PHE A 300 0.28 1.76 -34.09
N ARG A 301 -0.57 1.79 -35.09
CA ARG A 301 -0.37 2.33 -36.44
C ARG A 301 0.07 3.79 -36.41
N ASN A 302 1.24 4.08 -37.01
CA ASN A 302 1.65 5.44 -37.34
C ASN A 302 0.57 6.15 -38.14
N ARG A 303 -0.02 7.19 -37.59
CA ARG A 303 -0.52 8.27 -38.43
C ARG A 303 0.62 9.26 -38.60
N THR A 304 1.33 9.17 -39.71
CA THR A 304 2.11 10.28 -40.25
C THR A 304 1.14 11.44 -40.44
N VAL A 305 1.34 12.50 -39.67
CA VAL A 305 0.74 13.80 -39.96
C VAL A 305 1.52 14.31 -41.16
N THR A 306 0.89 14.28 -42.33
CA THR A 306 1.27 15.06 -43.52
C THR A 306 0.70 16.45 -43.36
#